data_df48e50130e503abf577f50e4b733cf8
#
_entry.id   df48e50130e503abf577f50e4b733cf8
#
_cell.length_a   1.000
_cell.length_b   1.000
_cell.length_c   1.000
_cell.angle_alpha   90.00
_cell.angle_beta   90.00
_cell.angle_gamma   90.00
#
_symmetry.space_group_name_H-M   'P 1'
#
loop_
_entity.id
_entity.type
_entity.pdbx_description
1 polymer ?
#
loop_
_entity_poly.entity_id
_entity_poly.type
_entity_poly.pdbx_seq_one_letter_code
_entity_poly.pdbx_strand_id
1 'polypeptide(L)'
;MPKIDEKKLLAILIFLHLAIALPMAYALTIWADEASTLYTTQHGFFRTFQNLFTDEKQAPLYFLLLSLWRTIDDSVFFARLFSVIFSLLAIVAFSRLARKIWEKRTALLLTALFALHPYLFWASLEIRLYSFVIFITCLLFSFFYDGFLDEKNVFREGAKGQRRAQIYYVLTSIVALYTNYYLGFLLVGAFVALLVLRRRTEAKSYFLRMLAVGVAILPLFYIISFQFSDRAATYQTEKSIIDGVRILWNHFLTFVLPTEIYTTEEGSALSFARLWIVRLAGLAALIVLFKNKLKQLDKNILAFGTIAAVCGAFFLFVYFQLGSDYVEIRHAAVYFVAIFVFAGAVLVKVLPEKAWLFAAVLCAVFFAYSIAVMYPNLTKHGDWARVAAFIAEREKPNQPIVFFPAYDALALPFYYRGANVILPDEKYFSFHTEAEPGNQNSFRGQIEFVIGEIPPDAEEIWLLTGENCKIEQSCAPLEIHVAANYTIMEEKDFYREKVRLLRRKQK
;
A
#
# COMPACT_ATOMS: atom_id res chain seq x y z
N MET A 1 20.37 -32.43 -10.61
CA MET A 1 20.46 -31.01 -10.29
C MET A 1 21.27 -30.85 -9.01
N PRO A 2 22.22 -29.91 -8.91
CA PRO A 2 22.96 -29.67 -7.69
C PRO A 2 22.00 -29.37 -6.54
N LYS A 3 22.31 -29.91 -5.35
CA LYS A 3 21.53 -29.61 -4.13
C LYS A 3 21.71 -28.12 -3.81
N ILE A 4 20.73 -27.30 -4.19
CA ILE A 4 20.75 -25.88 -3.85
C ILE A 4 20.64 -25.75 -2.33
N ASP A 5 21.63 -25.12 -1.73
CA ASP A 5 21.61 -24.77 -0.32
C ASP A 5 20.58 -23.64 -0.11
N GLU A 6 19.58 -23.93 0.71
CA GLU A 6 18.47 -23.00 0.99
C GLU A 6 18.94 -21.68 1.57
N LYS A 7 19.90 -21.72 2.48
CA LYS A 7 20.44 -20.51 3.11
C LYS A 7 21.14 -19.64 2.08
N LYS A 8 21.88 -20.28 1.15
CA LYS A 8 22.53 -19.55 0.04
C LYS A 8 21.52 -18.94 -0.90
N LEU A 9 20.45 -19.69 -1.28
CA LEU A 9 19.42 -19.15 -2.15
C LEU A 9 18.67 -17.98 -1.48
N LEU A 10 18.29 -18.12 -0.21
CA LEU A 10 17.63 -17.05 0.54
C LEU A 10 18.53 -15.81 0.63
N ALA A 11 19.84 -15.99 0.88
CA ALA A 11 20.81 -14.89 0.89
C ALA A 11 20.91 -14.20 -0.48
N ILE A 12 20.91 -14.98 -1.58
CA ILE A 12 20.88 -14.42 -2.94
C ILE A 12 19.61 -13.62 -3.19
N LEU A 13 18.45 -14.12 -2.79
CA LEU A 13 17.16 -13.42 -2.97
C LEU A 13 17.12 -12.11 -2.18
N ILE A 14 17.62 -12.12 -0.93
CA ILE A 14 17.76 -10.92 -0.11
C ILE A 14 18.71 -9.92 -0.77
N PHE A 15 19.86 -10.39 -1.25
CA PHE A 15 20.84 -9.55 -1.95
C PHE A 15 20.25 -8.92 -3.22
N LEU A 16 19.55 -9.72 -4.05
CA LEU A 16 18.90 -9.22 -5.28
C LEU A 16 17.82 -8.18 -4.95
N HIS A 17 17.01 -8.44 -3.93
CA HIS A 17 15.99 -7.48 -3.48
C HIS A 17 16.64 -6.16 -3.03
N LEU A 18 17.70 -6.23 -2.22
CA LEU A 18 18.46 -5.05 -1.78
C LEU A 18 19.14 -4.32 -2.94
N ALA A 19 19.76 -5.05 -3.87
CA ALA A 19 20.46 -4.46 -5.01
C ALA A 19 19.53 -3.61 -5.90
N ILE A 20 18.25 -3.92 -5.92
CA ILE A 20 17.23 -3.13 -6.65
C ILE A 20 16.62 -2.06 -5.72
N ALA A 21 16.22 -2.45 -4.52
CA ALA A 21 15.46 -1.57 -3.63
C ALA A 21 16.30 -0.40 -3.09
N LEU A 22 17.59 -0.58 -2.78
CA LEU A 22 18.42 0.49 -2.19
C LEU A 22 18.66 1.66 -3.15
N PRO A 23 19.10 1.45 -4.41
CA PRO A 23 19.23 2.55 -5.36
C PRO A 23 17.91 3.29 -5.59
N MET A 24 16.80 2.54 -5.70
CA MET A 24 15.47 3.14 -5.87
C MET A 24 15.03 3.90 -4.61
N ALA A 25 15.29 3.37 -3.42
CA ALA A 25 14.99 4.04 -2.15
C ALA A 25 15.70 5.38 -2.02
N TYR A 26 16.89 5.50 -2.58
CA TYR A 26 17.66 6.74 -2.61
C TYR A 26 17.15 7.72 -3.68
N ALA A 27 16.85 7.22 -4.88
CA ALA A 27 16.59 8.07 -6.05
C ALA A 27 15.12 8.56 -6.15
N LEU A 28 14.15 7.76 -5.64
CA LEU A 28 12.73 8.07 -5.78
C LEU A 28 12.31 9.29 -4.97
N THR A 29 11.55 10.18 -5.60
CA THR A 29 10.85 11.26 -4.91
C THR A 29 9.76 10.71 -3.98
N ILE A 30 9.36 11.50 -2.97
CA ILE A 30 8.18 11.18 -2.15
C ILE A 30 6.93 11.75 -2.81
N TRP A 31 5.79 11.23 -2.39
CA TRP A 31 4.46 11.75 -2.75
C TRP A 31 3.68 12.15 -1.49
N ALA A 32 2.50 12.72 -1.67
CA ALA A 32 1.73 13.34 -0.59
C ALA A 32 1.53 12.44 0.63
N ASP A 33 1.18 11.15 0.45
CA ASP A 33 1.00 10.22 1.59
C ASP A 33 2.30 9.95 2.36
N GLU A 34 3.45 9.87 1.66
CA GLU A 34 4.75 9.72 2.33
C GLU A 34 5.12 11.01 3.07
N ALA A 35 4.87 12.16 2.45
CA ALA A 35 5.07 13.47 3.08
C ALA A 35 4.23 13.60 4.36
N SER A 36 2.93 13.24 4.31
CA SER A 36 2.06 13.20 5.49
C SER A 36 2.65 12.33 6.61
N THR A 37 3.15 11.12 6.26
CA THR A 37 3.81 10.25 7.24
C THR A 37 5.06 10.89 7.85
N LEU A 38 5.87 11.57 7.03
CA LEU A 38 7.06 12.26 7.49
C LEU A 38 6.73 13.43 8.42
N TYR A 39 5.69 14.22 8.10
CA TYR A 39 5.19 15.30 8.98
C TYR A 39 4.66 14.74 10.31
N THR A 40 3.85 13.68 10.26
CA THR A 40 3.32 13.02 11.47
C THR A 40 4.45 12.57 12.41
N THR A 41 5.59 12.13 11.87
CA THR A 41 6.67 11.48 12.63
C THR A 41 7.91 12.34 12.88
N GLN A 42 7.94 13.60 12.45
CA GLN A 42 9.15 14.45 12.46
C GLN A 42 9.56 15.00 13.86
N HIS A 43 8.64 15.10 14.80
CA HIS A 43 8.90 15.74 16.10
C HIS A 43 9.04 14.76 17.27
N GLY A 44 9.41 13.50 16.97
CA GLY A 44 9.67 12.46 17.96
C GLY A 44 8.39 11.80 18.50
N PHE A 45 8.59 10.81 19.38
CA PHE A 45 7.57 9.86 19.82
C PHE A 45 6.31 10.51 20.42
N PHE A 46 6.45 11.44 21.35
CA PHE A 46 5.30 12.03 22.04
C PHE A 46 4.46 12.91 21.12
N ARG A 47 5.09 13.68 20.26
CA ARG A 47 4.37 14.51 19.29
C ARG A 47 3.68 13.62 18.24
N THR A 48 4.35 12.59 17.77
CA THR A 48 3.74 11.58 16.89
C THR A 48 2.49 10.98 17.53
N PHE A 49 2.58 10.61 18.82
CA PHE A 49 1.41 10.05 19.52
C PHE A 49 0.25 11.06 19.58
N GLN A 50 0.50 12.35 19.77
CA GLN A 50 -0.54 13.38 19.73
C GLN A 50 -1.15 13.52 18.32
N ASN A 51 -0.32 13.59 17.26
CA ASN A 51 -0.77 13.72 15.88
C ASN A 51 -1.64 12.56 15.40
N LEU A 52 -1.51 11.36 16.01
CA LEU A 52 -2.35 10.21 15.72
C LEU A 52 -3.84 10.40 16.09
N PHE A 53 -4.16 11.36 16.94
CA PHE A 53 -5.54 11.69 17.30
C PHE A 53 -6.15 12.73 16.36
N THR A 54 -5.33 13.63 15.82
CA THR A 54 -5.78 14.80 15.04
C THR A 54 -5.58 14.61 13.55
N ASP A 55 -4.39 14.26 13.11
CA ASP A 55 -3.98 14.35 11.72
C ASP A 55 -3.96 13.00 11.00
N GLU A 56 -3.53 11.95 11.71
CA GLU A 56 -3.40 10.62 11.12
C GLU A 56 -4.59 9.73 11.47
N LYS A 57 -5.20 9.10 10.46
CA LYS A 57 -6.40 8.26 10.63
C LYS A 57 -6.09 6.76 10.52
N GLN A 58 -4.92 6.37 11.00
CA GLN A 58 -4.43 4.99 10.95
C GLN A 58 -4.01 4.50 12.34
N ALA A 59 -3.80 3.18 12.45
CA ALA A 59 -3.38 2.55 13.70
C ALA A 59 -1.96 3.02 14.12
N PRO A 60 -1.68 3.18 15.42
CA PRO A 60 -0.57 3.99 15.93
C PRO A 60 0.82 3.37 15.77
N LEU A 61 0.94 2.03 15.80
CA LEU A 61 2.22 1.36 16.04
C LEU A 61 3.28 1.66 14.99
N TYR A 62 2.90 1.65 13.71
CA TYR A 62 3.84 1.93 12.62
C TYR A 62 4.47 3.32 12.76
N PHE A 63 3.66 4.34 13.00
CA PHE A 63 4.12 5.73 13.11
C PHE A 63 5.02 5.94 14.32
N LEU A 64 4.67 5.33 15.46
CA LEU A 64 5.48 5.39 16.67
C LEU A 64 6.85 4.71 16.49
N LEU A 65 6.88 3.56 15.82
CA LEU A 65 8.15 2.88 15.52
C LEU A 65 8.97 3.68 14.50
N LEU A 66 8.34 4.24 13.47
CA LEU A 66 9.02 5.08 12.49
C LEU A 66 9.57 6.36 13.11
N SER A 67 8.83 7.01 14.03
CA SER A 67 9.33 8.20 14.72
C SER A 67 10.57 7.90 15.57
N LEU A 68 10.61 6.74 16.24
CA LEU A 68 11.82 6.28 16.95
C LEU A 68 12.97 5.97 15.98
N TRP A 69 12.69 5.35 14.85
CA TRP A 69 13.69 5.07 13.81
C TRP A 69 14.31 6.36 13.28
N ARG A 70 13.50 7.38 13.03
CA ARG A 70 13.93 8.68 12.50
C ARG A 70 14.72 9.53 13.50
N THR A 71 14.80 9.17 14.79
CA THR A 71 15.69 9.84 15.74
C THR A 71 17.18 9.60 15.42
N ILE A 72 17.52 8.59 14.61
CA ILE A 72 18.88 8.28 14.19
C ILE A 72 19.28 9.16 13.00
N ASP A 73 18.42 9.25 11.99
CA ASP A 73 18.61 10.07 10.79
C ASP A 73 17.23 10.43 10.23
N ASP A 74 16.98 11.72 10.01
CA ASP A 74 15.68 12.25 9.57
C ASP A 74 15.54 12.32 8.04
N SER A 75 16.53 11.83 7.27
CA SER A 75 16.49 11.84 5.81
C SER A 75 15.36 10.94 5.26
N VAL A 76 14.83 11.33 4.11
CA VAL A 76 13.83 10.55 3.35
C VAL A 76 14.33 9.14 3.06
N PHE A 77 15.61 9.02 2.68
CA PHE A 77 16.25 7.73 2.43
C PHE A 77 16.23 6.83 3.67
N PHE A 78 16.64 7.37 4.82
CA PHE A 78 16.68 6.59 6.07
C PHE A 78 15.27 6.19 6.54
N ALA A 79 14.29 7.08 6.42
CA ALA A 79 12.89 6.75 6.69
C ALA A 79 12.40 5.59 5.80
N ARG A 80 12.78 5.57 4.51
CA ARG A 80 12.41 4.50 3.57
C ARG A 80 13.10 3.17 3.86
N LEU A 81 14.33 3.18 4.41
CA LEU A 81 15.01 1.96 4.85
C LEU A 81 14.21 1.15 5.87
N PHE A 82 13.38 1.79 6.69
CA PHE A 82 12.47 1.10 7.60
C PHE A 82 11.56 0.12 6.84
N SER A 83 10.95 0.57 5.74
CA SER A 83 10.10 -0.26 4.89
C SER A 83 10.89 -1.35 4.15
N VAL A 84 12.11 -1.03 3.69
CA VAL A 84 13.00 -2.02 3.05
C VAL A 84 13.34 -3.14 4.03
N ILE A 85 13.68 -2.84 5.28
CA ILE A 85 13.98 -3.85 6.31
C ILE A 85 12.78 -4.79 6.52
N PHE A 86 11.56 -4.24 6.64
CA PHE A 86 10.37 -5.09 6.82
C PHE A 86 10.04 -5.93 5.59
N SER A 87 10.35 -5.49 4.38
CA SER A 87 10.23 -6.33 3.18
C SER A 87 11.19 -7.53 3.22
N LEU A 88 12.43 -7.34 3.68
CA LEU A 88 13.38 -8.44 3.85
C LEU A 88 12.93 -9.42 4.94
N LEU A 89 12.42 -8.91 6.06
CA LEU A 89 11.85 -9.74 7.12
C LEU A 89 10.62 -10.51 6.62
N ALA A 90 9.80 -9.91 5.74
CA ALA A 90 8.68 -10.57 5.09
C ALA A 90 9.14 -11.73 4.20
N ILE A 91 10.22 -11.56 3.41
CA ILE A 91 10.80 -12.63 2.59
C ILE A 91 11.25 -13.81 3.46
N VAL A 92 11.94 -13.53 4.57
CA VAL A 92 12.38 -14.56 5.53
C VAL A 92 11.18 -15.26 6.19
N ALA A 93 10.18 -14.49 6.63
CA ALA A 93 8.98 -15.04 7.26
C ALA A 93 8.16 -15.89 6.27
N PHE A 94 8.01 -15.42 5.02
CA PHE A 94 7.35 -16.16 3.95
C PHE A 94 8.09 -17.45 3.61
N SER A 95 9.42 -17.44 3.51
CA SER A 95 10.23 -18.64 3.28
C SER A 95 9.96 -19.72 4.33
N ARG A 96 9.84 -19.31 5.61
CA ARG A 96 9.49 -20.22 6.71
C ARG A 96 8.06 -20.76 6.58
N LEU A 97 7.09 -19.90 6.24
CA LEU A 97 5.71 -20.30 6.00
C LEU A 97 5.60 -21.27 4.81
N ALA A 98 6.25 -20.94 3.69
CA ALA A 98 6.27 -21.78 2.50
C ALA A 98 6.77 -23.20 2.78
N ARG A 99 7.81 -23.34 3.63
CA ARG A 99 8.39 -24.63 4.06
C ARG A 99 7.44 -25.47 4.90
N LYS A 100 6.46 -24.88 5.54
CA LYS A 100 5.43 -25.61 6.30
C LYS A 100 4.33 -26.16 5.38
N ILE A 101 4.06 -25.44 4.29
CA ILE A 101 2.95 -25.74 3.37
C ILE A 101 3.38 -26.67 2.25
N TRP A 102 4.60 -26.47 1.71
CA TRP A 102 5.08 -27.14 0.50
C TRP A 102 6.38 -27.93 0.75
N GLU A 103 6.65 -28.85 -0.16
CA GLU A 103 7.96 -29.49 -0.24
C GLU A 103 9.06 -28.45 -0.56
N LYS A 104 10.30 -28.83 -0.26
CA LYS A 104 11.47 -27.94 -0.34
C LYS A 104 11.59 -27.17 -1.63
N ARG A 105 11.47 -27.87 -2.79
CA ARG A 105 11.68 -27.26 -4.12
C ARG A 105 10.60 -26.22 -4.43
N THR A 106 9.35 -26.58 -4.21
CA THR A 106 8.19 -25.71 -4.39
C THR A 106 8.25 -24.49 -3.46
N ALA A 107 8.58 -24.71 -2.19
CA ALA A 107 8.73 -23.63 -1.22
C ALA A 107 9.80 -22.62 -1.63
N LEU A 108 10.95 -23.08 -2.15
CA LEU A 108 12.03 -22.21 -2.62
C LEU A 108 11.62 -21.40 -3.84
N LEU A 109 10.94 -22.00 -4.81
CA LEU A 109 10.47 -21.30 -6.02
C LEU A 109 9.41 -20.26 -5.72
N LEU A 110 8.43 -20.60 -4.86
CA LEU A 110 7.42 -19.64 -4.42
C LEU A 110 8.03 -18.52 -3.56
N THR A 111 9.06 -18.81 -2.77
CA THR A 111 9.82 -17.78 -2.05
C THR A 111 10.56 -16.84 -3.02
N ALA A 112 11.13 -17.37 -4.10
CA ALA A 112 11.77 -16.56 -5.13
C ALA A 112 10.75 -15.64 -5.83
N LEU A 113 9.58 -16.17 -6.22
CA LEU A 113 8.49 -15.36 -6.79
C LEU A 113 7.99 -14.30 -5.82
N PHE A 114 7.85 -14.64 -4.53
CA PHE A 114 7.45 -13.68 -3.50
C PHE A 114 8.48 -12.57 -3.33
N ALA A 115 9.77 -12.89 -3.25
CA ALA A 115 10.88 -11.95 -3.10
C ALA A 115 11.02 -10.99 -4.30
N LEU A 116 10.67 -11.46 -5.51
CA LEU A 116 10.71 -10.68 -6.76
C LEU A 116 9.33 -10.08 -7.11
N HIS A 117 8.34 -10.21 -6.23
CA HIS A 117 7.00 -9.74 -6.53
C HIS A 117 6.94 -8.21 -6.58
N PRO A 118 6.46 -7.58 -7.67
CA PRO A 118 6.42 -6.12 -7.81
C PRO A 118 5.67 -5.41 -6.69
N TYR A 119 4.60 -6.01 -6.18
CA TYR A 119 3.85 -5.45 -5.06
C TYR A 119 4.68 -5.38 -3.76
N LEU A 120 5.56 -6.36 -3.51
CA LEU A 120 6.48 -6.32 -2.37
C LEU A 120 7.57 -5.26 -2.56
N PHE A 121 8.09 -5.11 -3.80
CA PHE A 121 9.01 -4.02 -4.14
C PHE A 121 8.37 -2.66 -3.95
N TRP A 122 7.17 -2.46 -4.48
CA TRP A 122 6.41 -1.24 -4.25
C TRP A 122 6.27 -0.97 -2.75
N ALA A 123 5.77 -1.92 -1.97
CA ALA A 123 5.59 -1.77 -0.53
C ALA A 123 6.89 -1.44 0.21
N SER A 124 8.05 -1.95 -0.26
CA SER A 124 9.37 -1.67 0.32
C SER A 124 9.86 -0.25 0.06
N LEU A 125 9.38 0.38 -1.00
CA LEU A 125 9.77 1.73 -1.42
C LEU A 125 8.85 2.84 -0.92
N GLU A 126 7.77 2.46 -0.22
CA GLU A 126 6.83 3.39 0.40
C GLU A 126 7.22 3.69 1.86
N ILE A 127 7.28 4.98 2.25
CA ILE A 127 7.38 5.38 3.66
C ILE A 127 5.98 5.26 4.29
N ARG A 128 5.45 4.03 4.24
CA ARG A 128 4.10 3.66 4.69
C ARG A 128 4.14 2.25 5.30
N LEU A 129 3.10 1.89 5.99
CA LEU A 129 3.01 0.65 6.78
C LEU A 129 2.94 -0.65 5.95
N TYR A 130 2.90 -0.60 4.61
CA TYR A 130 2.53 -1.76 3.78
C TYR A 130 3.49 -2.95 3.89
N SER A 131 4.80 -2.74 3.83
CA SER A 131 5.79 -3.81 4.00
C SER A 131 5.74 -4.41 5.41
N PHE A 132 5.48 -3.58 6.43
CA PHE A 132 5.29 -4.03 7.81
C PHE A 132 4.02 -4.89 7.95
N VAL A 133 2.90 -4.50 7.32
CA VAL A 133 1.67 -5.29 7.24
C VAL A 133 1.91 -6.64 6.58
N ILE A 134 2.63 -6.69 5.45
CA ILE A 134 2.97 -7.94 4.76
C ILE A 134 3.81 -8.85 5.67
N PHE A 135 4.80 -8.31 6.36
CA PHE A 135 5.61 -9.06 7.32
C PHE A 135 4.76 -9.66 8.46
N ILE A 136 3.92 -8.83 9.09
CA ILE A 136 3.01 -9.28 10.16
C ILE A 136 2.06 -10.36 9.64
N THR A 137 1.53 -10.22 8.44
CA THR A 137 0.64 -11.22 7.81
C THR A 137 1.36 -12.56 7.62
N CYS A 138 2.62 -12.56 7.19
CA CYS A 138 3.43 -13.77 7.09
C CYS A 138 3.62 -14.45 8.47
N LEU A 139 3.84 -13.67 9.52
CA LEU A 139 3.94 -14.20 10.89
C LEU A 139 2.61 -14.77 11.39
N LEU A 140 1.50 -14.02 11.20
CA LEU A 140 0.16 -14.49 11.56
C LEU A 140 -0.15 -15.82 10.88
N PHE A 141 0.10 -15.96 9.59
CA PHE A 141 -0.14 -17.21 8.88
C PHE A 141 0.78 -18.34 9.33
N SER A 142 2.04 -18.02 9.64
CA SER A 142 2.98 -19.02 10.17
C SER A 142 2.52 -19.58 11.53
N PHE A 143 2.10 -18.69 12.44
CA PHE A 143 1.61 -19.11 13.76
C PHE A 143 0.20 -19.70 13.71
N PHE A 144 -0.66 -19.23 12.80
CA PHE A 144 -1.97 -19.82 12.56
C PHE A 144 -1.84 -21.25 12.04
N TYR A 145 -0.93 -21.48 11.10
CA TYR A 145 -0.66 -22.81 10.57
C TYR A 145 -0.22 -23.77 11.68
N ASP A 146 0.82 -23.41 12.44
CA ASP A 146 1.34 -24.26 13.53
C ASP A 146 0.37 -24.43 14.70
N GLY A 147 -0.41 -23.40 15.00
CA GLY A 147 -1.28 -23.37 16.17
C GLY A 147 -2.66 -24.01 15.96
N PHE A 148 -3.16 -24.00 14.70
CA PHE A 148 -4.56 -24.37 14.43
C PHE A 148 -4.76 -25.26 13.20
N LEU A 149 -3.79 -25.36 12.27
CA LEU A 149 -3.95 -26.14 11.05
C LEU A 149 -3.08 -27.40 10.99
N ASP A 150 -1.86 -27.37 11.52
CA ASP A 150 -0.92 -28.48 11.40
C ASP A 150 -1.13 -29.53 12.52
N GLU A 151 -1.80 -30.62 12.16
CA GLU A 151 -1.96 -31.77 13.06
C GLU A 151 -0.61 -32.48 13.32
N LYS A 152 0.34 -32.42 12.40
CA LYS A 152 1.67 -33.07 12.53
C LYS A 152 2.56 -32.33 13.52
N ASN A 153 2.34 -31.06 13.78
CA ASN A 153 3.09 -30.30 14.76
C ASN A 153 2.83 -30.82 16.19
N VAL A 154 1.61 -31.27 16.43
CA VAL A 154 1.25 -31.95 17.69
C VAL A 154 2.11 -33.20 17.92
N PHE A 155 2.44 -33.93 16.85
CA PHE A 155 3.29 -35.15 16.94
C PHE A 155 4.78 -34.81 17.04
N ARG A 156 5.26 -33.70 16.50
CA ARG A 156 6.68 -33.30 16.47
C ARG A 156 7.12 -32.55 17.73
N GLU A 157 6.35 -31.57 18.16
CA GLU A 157 6.69 -30.67 19.28
C GLU A 157 5.76 -30.90 20.50
N GLY A 158 4.75 -31.75 20.37
CA GLY A 158 3.75 -32.03 21.40
C GLY A 158 2.81 -30.82 21.64
N ALA A 159 1.92 -30.99 22.63
CA ALA A 159 0.94 -29.97 23.02
C ALA A 159 1.60 -28.64 23.44
N LYS A 160 2.85 -28.66 23.91
CA LYS A 160 3.62 -27.45 24.28
C LYS A 160 3.97 -26.59 23.07
N GLY A 161 4.39 -27.21 21.96
CA GLY A 161 4.71 -26.47 20.71
C GLY A 161 3.50 -25.80 20.13
N GLN A 162 2.37 -26.50 20.03
CA GLN A 162 1.10 -25.94 19.59
C GLN A 162 0.65 -24.76 20.46
N ARG A 163 0.69 -24.90 21.78
CA ARG A 163 0.33 -23.83 22.73
C ARG A 163 1.24 -22.61 22.55
N ARG A 164 2.54 -22.81 22.34
CA ARG A 164 3.49 -21.74 22.06
C ARG A 164 3.12 -20.99 20.77
N ALA A 165 2.83 -21.71 19.69
CA ALA A 165 2.40 -21.10 18.43
C ALA A 165 1.11 -20.27 18.59
N GLN A 166 0.15 -20.78 19.37
CA GLN A 166 -1.09 -20.05 19.67
C GLN A 166 -0.85 -18.78 20.51
N ILE A 167 0.11 -18.79 21.45
CA ILE A 167 0.51 -17.58 22.20
C ILE A 167 1.15 -16.56 21.25
N TYR A 168 2.07 -16.99 20.39
CA TYR A 168 2.67 -16.09 19.40
C TYR A 168 1.65 -15.54 18.42
N TYR A 169 0.64 -16.34 18.05
CA TYR A 169 -0.48 -15.86 17.24
C TYR A 169 -1.23 -14.72 17.94
N VAL A 170 -1.57 -14.87 19.24
CA VAL A 170 -2.25 -13.83 20.04
C VAL A 170 -1.41 -12.56 20.10
N LEU A 171 -0.12 -12.66 20.43
CA LEU A 171 0.77 -11.52 20.51
C LEU A 171 0.90 -10.81 19.15
N THR A 172 1.05 -11.58 18.07
CA THR A 172 1.13 -11.03 16.71
C THR A 172 -0.21 -10.41 16.30
N SER A 173 -1.35 -10.96 16.73
CA SER A 173 -2.69 -10.37 16.46
C SER A 173 -2.88 -9.01 17.14
N ILE A 174 -2.37 -8.86 18.36
CA ILE A 174 -2.37 -7.55 19.04
C ILE A 174 -1.52 -6.55 18.25
N VAL A 175 -0.27 -6.90 17.95
CA VAL A 175 0.63 -6.06 17.12
C VAL A 175 -0.03 -5.72 15.78
N ALA A 176 -0.70 -6.68 15.14
CA ALA A 176 -1.39 -6.49 13.87
C ALA A 176 -2.46 -5.39 13.95
N LEU A 177 -3.34 -5.43 14.94
CA LEU A 177 -4.42 -4.45 15.09
C LEU A 177 -3.91 -3.05 15.47
N TYR A 178 -2.82 -2.97 16.24
CA TYR A 178 -2.12 -1.72 16.50
C TYR A 178 -1.34 -1.18 15.28
N THR A 179 -1.13 -2.02 14.24
CA THR A 179 -0.46 -1.62 12.99
C THR A 179 -1.45 -1.20 11.90
N ASN A 180 -2.53 -1.97 11.73
CA ASN A 180 -3.53 -1.70 10.68
C ASN A 180 -4.88 -2.33 11.07
N TYR A 181 -5.94 -1.54 11.09
CA TYR A 181 -7.29 -2.00 11.46
C TYR A 181 -7.84 -3.09 10.51
N TYR A 182 -7.48 -3.06 9.23
CA TYR A 182 -7.91 -4.05 8.24
C TYR A 182 -7.35 -5.46 8.50
N LEU A 183 -6.27 -5.61 9.29
CA LEU A 183 -5.81 -6.91 9.74
C LEU A 183 -6.84 -7.64 10.62
N GLY A 184 -7.81 -6.93 11.18
CA GLY A 184 -8.96 -7.52 11.83
C GLY A 184 -9.78 -8.42 10.90
N PHE A 185 -9.92 -8.07 9.63
CA PHE A 185 -10.63 -8.89 8.64
C PHE A 185 -9.94 -10.24 8.42
N LEU A 186 -8.60 -10.24 8.46
CA LEU A 186 -7.81 -11.46 8.36
C LEU A 186 -8.03 -12.37 9.59
N LEU A 187 -8.11 -11.79 10.79
CA LEU A 187 -8.39 -12.55 12.00
C LEU A 187 -9.79 -13.16 11.96
N VAL A 188 -10.80 -12.41 11.51
CA VAL A 188 -12.16 -12.96 11.30
C VAL A 188 -12.12 -14.04 10.22
N GLY A 189 -11.41 -13.82 9.12
CA GLY A 189 -11.22 -14.81 8.04
C GLY A 189 -10.60 -16.10 8.54
N ALA A 190 -9.63 -16.04 9.44
CA ALA A 190 -9.00 -17.21 10.06
C ALA A 190 -10.00 -18.01 10.92
N PHE A 191 -10.85 -17.33 11.68
CA PHE A 191 -11.93 -17.99 12.42
C PHE A 191 -12.94 -18.69 11.50
N VAL A 192 -13.41 -17.98 10.47
CA VAL A 192 -14.33 -18.52 9.46
C VAL A 192 -13.71 -19.73 8.74
N ALA A 193 -12.41 -19.67 8.42
CA ALA A 193 -11.70 -20.79 7.81
C ALA A 193 -11.74 -22.06 8.69
N LEU A 194 -11.55 -21.93 10.00
CA LEU A 194 -11.65 -23.06 10.93
C LEU A 194 -13.08 -23.65 10.96
N LEU A 195 -14.11 -22.81 10.88
CA LEU A 195 -15.51 -23.26 10.80
C LEU A 195 -15.80 -23.99 9.47
N VAL A 196 -15.37 -23.44 8.35
CA VAL A 196 -15.51 -24.05 7.00
C VAL A 196 -14.81 -25.41 6.94
N LEU A 197 -13.63 -25.52 7.55
CA LEU A 197 -12.87 -26.76 7.64
C LEU A 197 -13.45 -27.73 8.68
N ARG A 198 -14.53 -27.37 9.39
CA ARG A 198 -15.17 -28.14 10.46
C ARG A 198 -14.23 -28.47 11.63
N ARG A 199 -13.21 -27.66 11.88
CA ARG A 199 -12.28 -27.76 13.00
C ARG A 199 -12.86 -27.09 14.25
N ARG A 200 -13.91 -27.68 14.82
CA ARG A 200 -14.70 -27.07 15.91
C ARG A 200 -13.87 -26.85 17.18
N THR A 201 -12.99 -27.77 17.53
CA THR A 201 -12.13 -27.69 18.73
C THR A 201 -11.14 -26.53 18.59
N GLU A 202 -10.50 -26.42 17.43
CA GLU A 202 -9.57 -25.36 17.10
C GLU A 202 -10.28 -24.00 17.00
N ALA A 203 -11.48 -23.97 16.43
CA ALA A 203 -12.31 -22.76 16.36
C ALA A 203 -12.70 -22.25 17.77
N LYS A 204 -13.11 -23.15 18.68
CA LYS A 204 -13.37 -22.81 20.09
C LYS A 204 -12.11 -22.27 20.78
N SER A 205 -10.98 -22.97 20.61
CA SER A 205 -9.68 -22.56 21.13
C SER A 205 -9.24 -21.20 20.60
N TYR A 206 -9.43 -20.96 19.29
CA TYR A 206 -9.17 -19.69 18.62
C TYR A 206 -10.02 -18.57 19.22
N PHE A 207 -11.34 -18.77 19.28
CA PHE A 207 -12.28 -17.77 19.83
C PHE A 207 -11.90 -17.33 21.25
N LEU A 208 -11.62 -18.30 22.14
CA LEU A 208 -11.21 -17.99 23.52
C LEU A 208 -9.91 -17.15 23.58
N ARG A 209 -8.97 -17.38 22.65
CA ARG A 209 -7.75 -16.57 22.57
C ARG A 209 -8.00 -15.18 21.99
N MET A 210 -8.93 -15.08 21.05
CA MET A 210 -9.31 -13.75 20.49
C MET A 210 -10.02 -12.86 21.53
N LEU A 211 -10.59 -13.42 22.60
CA LEU A 211 -11.06 -12.61 23.74
C LEU A 211 -9.91 -11.86 24.41
N ALA A 212 -8.73 -12.49 24.57
CA ALA A 212 -7.56 -11.81 25.11
C ALA A 212 -7.06 -10.68 24.16
N VAL A 213 -7.12 -10.91 22.83
CA VAL A 213 -6.84 -9.85 21.86
C VAL A 213 -7.86 -8.73 21.99
N GLY A 214 -9.16 -9.04 22.10
CA GLY A 214 -10.24 -8.08 22.29
C GLY A 214 -10.01 -7.18 23.51
N VAL A 215 -9.60 -7.75 24.63
CA VAL A 215 -9.24 -6.97 25.84
C VAL A 215 -8.02 -6.07 25.59
N ALA A 216 -6.97 -6.60 24.95
CA ALA A 216 -5.74 -5.86 24.70
C ALA A 216 -5.91 -4.69 23.74
N ILE A 217 -6.93 -4.70 22.86
CA ILE A 217 -7.21 -3.62 21.92
C ILE A 217 -8.24 -2.59 22.40
N LEU A 218 -8.77 -2.73 23.62
CA LEU A 218 -9.71 -1.74 24.16
C LEU A 218 -9.20 -0.30 24.07
N PRO A 219 -7.90 0.01 24.32
CA PRO A 219 -7.39 1.38 24.13
C PRO A 219 -7.49 1.88 22.69
N LEU A 220 -7.46 0.99 21.68
CA LEU A 220 -7.62 1.41 20.27
C LEU A 220 -9.00 1.97 19.97
N PHE A 221 -10.06 1.48 20.63
CA PHE A 221 -11.40 2.02 20.42
C PHE A 221 -11.50 3.49 20.84
N TYR A 222 -10.74 3.89 21.87
CA TYR A 222 -10.63 5.28 22.25
C TYR A 222 -9.98 6.12 21.13
N ILE A 223 -8.86 5.66 20.56
CA ILE A 223 -8.19 6.33 19.43
C ILE A 223 -9.11 6.39 18.20
N ILE A 224 -9.75 5.27 17.85
CA ILE A 224 -10.67 5.17 16.71
C ILE A 224 -11.86 6.14 16.85
N SER A 225 -12.38 6.34 18.06
CA SER A 225 -13.53 7.25 18.26
C SER A 225 -13.20 8.70 17.89
N PHE A 226 -11.96 9.16 18.08
CA PHE A 226 -11.53 10.47 17.62
C PHE A 226 -11.25 10.50 16.12
N GLN A 227 -10.66 9.45 15.57
CA GLN A 227 -10.28 9.40 14.15
C GLN A 227 -11.48 9.34 13.19
N PHE A 228 -12.64 8.88 13.65
CA PHE A 228 -13.83 8.65 12.83
C PHE A 228 -15.03 9.50 13.18
N SER A 229 -14.95 10.41 14.16
CA SER A 229 -16.06 11.28 14.59
C SER A 229 -16.64 12.11 13.44
N ASP A 230 -15.80 12.57 12.52
CA ASP A 230 -16.17 13.57 11.51
C ASP A 230 -16.51 12.99 10.12
N ARG A 231 -16.42 11.65 9.94
CA ARG A 231 -16.48 11.02 8.61
C ARG A 231 -17.87 10.58 8.14
N ALA A 232 -18.85 10.54 8.99
CA ALA A 232 -20.17 9.97 8.66
C ALA A 232 -20.96 10.76 7.60
N ALA A 233 -20.55 11.98 7.26
CA ALA A 233 -21.34 12.91 6.43
C ALA A 233 -20.87 13.06 4.96
N THR A 234 -19.72 12.55 4.53
CA THR A 234 -19.02 13.14 3.37
C THR A 234 -19.10 12.39 2.04
N TYR A 235 -19.58 11.14 1.96
CA TYR A 235 -19.52 10.37 0.70
C TYR A 235 -20.87 9.78 0.29
N GLN A 236 -21.68 10.58 -0.40
CA GLN A 236 -22.85 10.13 -1.17
C GLN A 236 -22.52 10.07 -2.66
N THR A 237 -21.60 9.21 -3.07
CA THR A 237 -21.49 8.79 -4.46
C THR A 237 -22.35 7.53 -4.66
N GLU A 238 -23.08 7.44 -5.76
CA GLU A 238 -23.80 6.22 -6.13
C GLU A 238 -22.78 5.07 -6.24
N LYS A 239 -22.94 4.06 -5.38
CA LYS A 239 -21.99 2.96 -5.26
C LYS A 239 -22.52 1.74 -6.01
N SER A 240 -21.89 1.37 -7.10
CA SER A 240 -22.24 0.21 -7.91
C SER A 240 -21.57 -1.06 -7.38
N ILE A 241 -22.31 -2.17 -7.32
CA ILE A 241 -21.74 -3.49 -7.01
C ILE A 241 -20.72 -3.93 -8.06
N ILE A 242 -20.91 -3.50 -9.31
CA ILE A 242 -20.00 -3.81 -10.42
C ILE A 242 -18.63 -3.17 -10.17
N ASP A 243 -18.60 -1.93 -9.70
CA ASP A 243 -17.34 -1.23 -9.41
C ASP A 243 -16.65 -1.84 -8.18
N GLY A 244 -17.37 -2.20 -7.14
CA GLY A 244 -16.82 -2.94 -6.01
C GLY A 244 -16.19 -4.27 -6.42
N VAL A 245 -16.87 -5.05 -7.28
CA VAL A 245 -16.32 -6.30 -7.82
C VAL A 245 -15.12 -6.03 -8.72
N ARG A 246 -15.14 -4.96 -9.53
CA ARG A 246 -14.00 -4.55 -10.36
C ARG A 246 -12.77 -4.21 -9.51
N ILE A 247 -12.94 -3.51 -8.39
CA ILE A 247 -11.85 -3.21 -7.44
C ILE A 247 -11.24 -4.51 -6.91
N LEU A 248 -12.05 -5.45 -6.41
CA LEU A 248 -11.53 -6.74 -5.92
C LEU A 248 -10.85 -7.55 -7.01
N TRP A 249 -11.37 -7.50 -8.23
CA TRP A 249 -10.74 -8.14 -9.37
C TRP A 249 -9.37 -7.53 -9.68
N ASN A 250 -9.24 -6.21 -9.61
CA ASN A 250 -7.97 -5.51 -9.79
C ASN A 250 -6.97 -5.87 -8.68
N HIS A 251 -7.41 -6.00 -7.41
CA HIS A 251 -6.55 -6.51 -6.34
C HIS A 251 -6.02 -7.91 -6.66
N PHE A 252 -6.93 -8.81 -7.06
CA PHE A 252 -6.54 -10.18 -7.43
C PHE A 252 -5.54 -10.19 -8.58
N LEU A 253 -5.77 -9.42 -9.64
CA LEU A 253 -4.85 -9.29 -10.78
C LEU A 253 -3.47 -8.80 -10.33
N THR A 254 -3.43 -7.77 -9.51
CA THR A 254 -2.17 -7.19 -8.99
C THR A 254 -1.40 -8.17 -8.12
N PHE A 255 -2.09 -9.05 -7.39
CA PHE A 255 -1.42 -10.04 -6.52
C PHE A 255 -1.02 -11.32 -7.24
N VAL A 256 -1.59 -11.64 -8.39
CA VAL A 256 -1.27 -12.86 -9.12
C VAL A 256 -0.34 -12.58 -10.29
N LEU A 257 -0.61 -11.54 -11.06
CA LEU A 257 0.19 -11.18 -12.24
C LEU A 257 0.25 -9.64 -12.41
N PRO A 258 1.00 -8.93 -11.56
CA PRO A 258 1.18 -7.50 -11.71
C PRO A 258 2.01 -7.21 -12.96
N THR A 259 1.50 -6.38 -13.84
CA THR A 259 2.31 -5.80 -14.94
C THR A 259 2.61 -4.35 -14.67
N GLU A 260 1.69 -3.66 -13.98
CA GLU A 260 1.81 -2.24 -13.62
C GLU A 260 1.09 -2.04 -12.28
N ILE A 261 1.74 -1.39 -11.32
CA ILE A 261 1.11 -1.12 -10.02
C ILE A 261 0.61 0.33 -9.96
N TYR A 262 1.26 1.25 -10.69
CA TYR A 262 0.97 2.68 -10.65
C TYR A 262 1.13 3.40 -11.99
N THR A 263 1.13 2.74 -13.13
CA THR A 263 1.17 3.47 -14.41
C THR A 263 -0.20 3.96 -14.79
N THR A 264 -0.31 5.24 -15.03
CA THR A 264 -1.53 5.96 -15.43
C THR A 264 -1.86 5.84 -16.91
N GLU A 265 -1.04 5.16 -17.70
CA GLU A 265 -1.35 4.89 -19.10
C GLU A 265 -2.38 3.76 -19.22
N GLU A 266 -3.65 4.11 -18.96
CA GLU A 266 -4.77 3.28 -19.32
C GLU A 266 -4.75 3.02 -20.83
N GLY A 267 -4.67 1.74 -21.22
CA GLY A 267 -4.85 1.35 -22.62
C GLY A 267 -3.60 0.84 -23.35
N SER A 268 -2.49 0.59 -22.65
CA SER A 268 -1.36 -0.08 -23.30
C SER A 268 -1.77 -1.48 -23.82
N ALA A 269 -1.25 -1.88 -25.00
CA ALA A 269 -1.48 -3.23 -25.56
C ALA A 269 -1.10 -4.34 -24.56
N LEU A 270 -0.17 -4.03 -23.65
CA LEU A 270 0.30 -4.92 -22.61
C LEU A 270 -0.72 -5.09 -21.47
N SER A 271 -1.37 -4.02 -21.03
CA SER A 271 -2.43 -4.11 -20.02
C SER A 271 -3.65 -4.86 -20.56
N PHE A 272 -3.98 -4.70 -21.83
CA PHE A 272 -4.99 -5.49 -22.51
C PHE A 272 -4.60 -6.97 -22.61
N ALA A 273 -3.38 -7.27 -23.04
CA ALA A 273 -2.87 -8.66 -23.12
C ALA A 273 -2.87 -9.34 -21.74
N ARG A 274 -2.41 -8.64 -20.68
CA ARG A 274 -2.45 -9.10 -19.29
C ARG A 274 -3.87 -9.48 -18.87
N LEU A 275 -4.83 -8.61 -19.13
CA LEU A 275 -6.22 -8.82 -18.75
C LEU A 275 -6.77 -10.11 -19.36
N TRP A 276 -6.48 -10.37 -20.65
CA TRP A 276 -6.93 -11.59 -21.33
C TRP A 276 -6.17 -12.83 -20.91
N ILE A 277 -4.84 -12.75 -20.71
CA ILE A 277 -4.04 -13.89 -20.20
C ILE A 277 -4.57 -14.35 -18.84
N VAL A 278 -4.83 -13.41 -17.93
CA VAL A 278 -5.34 -13.77 -16.59
C VAL A 278 -6.79 -14.25 -16.65
N ARG A 279 -7.64 -13.67 -17.51
CA ARG A 279 -9.01 -14.17 -17.72
C ARG A 279 -9.02 -15.58 -18.27
N LEU A 280 -8.21 -15.88 -19.28
CA LEU A 280 -8.10 -17.21 -19.88
C LEU A 280 -7.47 -18.22 -18.91
N ALA A 281 -6.42 -17.83 -18.20
CA ALA A 281 -5.79 -18.66 -17.17
C ALA A 281 -6.74 -18.92 -15.99
N GLY A 282 -7.49 -17.91 -15.56
CA GLY A 282 -8.53 -18.01 -14.53
C GLY A 282 -9.67 -18.94 -14.97
N LEU A 283 -10.15 -18.80 -16.20
CA LEU A 283 -11.16 -19.68 -16.77
C LEU A 283 -10.65 -21.12 -16.88
N ALA A 284 -9.44 -21.33 -17.37
CA ALA A 284 -8.81 -22.65 -17.44
C ALA A 284 -8.65 -23.27 -16.04
N ALA A 285 -8.20 -22.49 -15.05
CA ALA A 285 -8.10 -22.92 -13.67
C ALA A 285 -9.48 -23.30 -13.10
N LEU A 286 -10.52 -22.51 -13.36
CA LEU A 286 -11.90 -22.81 -12.96
C LEU A 286 -12.38 -24.10 -13.60
N ILE A 287 -12.20 -24.32 -14.91
CA ILE A 287 -12.60 -25.55 -15.63
C ILE A 287 -11.89 -26.77 -15.03
N VAL A 288 -10.58 -26.67 -14.72
CA VAL A 288 -9.81 -27.76 -14.11
C VAL A 288 -10.23 -28.00 -12.67
N LEU A 289 -10.55 -26.95 -11.91
CA LEU A 289 -11.06 -27.03 -10.54
C LEU A 289 -12.45 -27.69 -10.50
N PHE A 290 -13.34 -27.35 -11.45
CA PHE A 290 -14.67 -27.97 -11.56
C PHE A 290 -14.62 -29.44 -11.96
N LYS A 291 -13.60 -29.88 -12.73
CA LYS A 291 -13.40 -31.27 -13.12
C LYS A 291 -12.80 -32.18 -12.04
N ASN A 292 -13.32 -32.15 -10.81
CA ASN A 292 -12.96 -33.04 -9.66
C ASN A 292 -11.64 -32.79 -8.91
N LYS A 293 -10.86 -31.76 -9.23
CA LYS A 293 -9.59 -31.51 -8.51
C LYS A 293 -9.71 -30.61 -7.28
N LEU A 294 -10.82 -29.90 -7.09
CA LEU A 294 -11.10 -29.16 -5.84
C LEU A 294 -11.10 -30.08 -4.60
N LYS A 295 -11.58 -31.32 -4.76
CA LYS A 295 -11.53 -32.33 -3.69
C LYS A 295 -10.11 -32.79 -3.33
N GLN A 296 -9.12 -32.49 -4.17
CA GLN A 296 -7.72 -32.86 -3.97
C GLN A 296 -6.87 -31.72 -3.38
N LEU A 297 -7.42 -30.50 -3.23
CA LEU A 297 -6.73 -29.44 -2.49
C LEU A 297 -6.63 -29.84 -1.03
N ASP A 298 -5.43 -29.64 -0.47
CA ASP A 298 -5.21 -29.80 0.96
C ASP A 298 -6.17 -28.85 1.72
N LYS A 299 -6.83 -29.41 2.73
CA LYS A 299 -7.75 -28.62 3.58
C LYS A 299 -7.09 -27.37 4.15
N ASN A 300 -5.80 -27.43 4.48
CA ASN A 300 -5.06 -26.30 5.01
C ASN A 300 -4.89 -25.17 3.98
N ILE A 301 -4.78 -25.52 2.69
CA ILE A 301 -4.74 -24.54 1.59
C ILE A 301 -6.09 -23.85 1.42
N LEU A 302 -7.19 -24.59 1.57
CA LEU A 302 -8.54 -24.03 1.52
C LEU A 302 -8.74 -22.95 2.60
N ALA A 303 -8.05 -23.06 3.75
CA ALA A 303 -8.10 -22.02 4.78
C ALA A 303 -7.62 -20.66 4.23
N PHE A 304 -6.51 -20.60 3.49
CA PHE A 304 -6.00 -19.34 2.93
C PHE A 304 -6.95 -18.75 1.87
N GLY A 305 -7.55 -19.61 1.04
CA GLY A 305 -8.60 -19.17 0.10
C GLY A 305 -9.84 -18.61 0.81
N THR A 306 -10.25 -19.24 1.90
CA THR A 306 -11.38 -18.75 2.75
C THR A 306 -11.04 -17.42 3.39
N ILE A 307 -9.83 -17.26 3.93
CA ILE A 307 -9.37 -15.99 4.52
C ILE A 307 -9.38 -14.90 3.46
N ALA A 308 -8.84 -15.15 2.26
CA ALA A 308 -8.84 -14.18 1.16
C ALA A 308 -10.27 -13.78 0.75
N ALA A 309 -11.20 -14.75 0.65
CA ALA A 309 -12.59 -14.49 0.30
C ALA A 309 -13.31 -13.65 1.38
N VAL A 310 -13.09 -13.95 2.66
CA VAL A 310 -13.66 -13.19 3.78
C VAL A 310 -13.10 -11.76 3.79
N CYS A 311 -11.78 -11.58 3.61
CA CYS A 311 -11.20 -10.24 3.46
C CYS A 311 -11.81 -9.48 2.28
N GLY A 312 -11.96 -10.12 1.11
CA GLY A 312 -12.63 -9.53 -0.04
C GLY A 312 -14.06 -9.08 0.25
N ALA A 313 -14.84 -9.91 0.96
CA ALA A 313 -16.19 -9.54 1.39
C ALA A 313 -16.21 -8.32 2.33
N PHE A 314 -15.25 -8.25 3.27
CA PHE A 314 -15.11 -7.06 4.12
C PHE A 314 -14.66 -5.82 3.33
N PHE A 315 -13.79 -5.96 2.33
CA PHE A 315 -13.44 -4.84 1.44
C PHE A 315 -14.64 -4.35 0.64
N LEU A 316 -15.52 -5.24 0.15
CA LEU A 316 -16.79 -4.84 -0.45
C LEU A 316 -17.68 -4.09 0.56
N PHE A 317 -17.79 -4.58 1.78
CA PHE A 317 -18.53 -3.89 2.83
C PHE A 317 -17.98 -2.48 3.08
N VAL A 318 -16.65 -2.35 3.23
CA VAL A 318 -15.98 -1.04 3.40
C VAL A 318 -16.23 -0.12 2.20
N TYR A 319 -16.15 -0.65 0.97
CA TYR A 319 -16.49 0.11 -0.24
C TYR A 319 -17.91 0.69 -0.18
N PHE A 320 -18.89 -0.13 0.19
CA PHE A 320 -20.28 0.35 0.30
C PHE A 320 -20.52 1.33 1.44
N GLN A 321 -19.76 1.23 2.53
CA GLN A 321 -19.90 2.15 3.66
C GLN A 321 -19.11 3.46 3.45
N LEU A 322 -17.83 3.34 3.06
CA LEU A 322 -16.87 4.45 3.09
C LEU A 322 -16.42 4.95 1.71
N GLY A 323 -16.54 4.15 0.64
CA GLY A 323 -16.15 4.52 -0.73
C GLY A 323 -14.88 3.86 -1.24
N SER A 324 -14.50 4.22 -2.49
CA SER A 324 -13.36 3.64 -3.22
C SER A 324 -12.02 3.88 -2.56
N ASP A 325 -11.82 5.06 -1.98
CA ASP A 325 -10.54 5.51 -1.41
C ASP A 325 -10.08 4.64 -0.23
N TYR A 326 -11.04 3.97 0.44
CA TYR A 326 -10.77 3.07 1.56
C TYR A 326 -10.46 1.63 1.13
N VAL A 327 -10.60 1.32 -0.14
CA VAL A 327 -10.41 -0.02 -0.70
C VAL A 327 -9.40 -0.05 -1.85
N GLU A 328 -8.54 0.94 -1.96
CA GLU A 328 -7.46 0.96 -2.94
C GLU A 328 -6.48 -0.20 -2.74
N ILE A 329 -5.70 -0.47 -3.79
CA ILE A 329 -4.73 -1.58 -3.80
C ILE A 329 -3.73 -1.52 -2.63
N ARG A 330 -3.39 -0.32 -2.16
CA ARG A 330 -2.50 -0.12 -1.01
C ARG A 330 -3.09 -0.68 0.29
N HIS A 331 -4.39 -0.59 0.50
CA HIS A 331 -5.08 -1.13 1.67
C HIS A 331 -5.20 -2.66 1.61
N ALA A 332 -5.16 -3.23 0.41
CA ALA A 332 -5.26 -4.66 0.17
C ALA A 332 -4.01 -5.46 0.59
N ALA A 333 -2.93 -4.82 1.04
CA ALA A 333 -1.71 -5.46 1.57
C ALA A 333 -2.02 -6.52 2.64
N VAL A 334 -3.10 -6.34 3.40
CA VAL A 334 -3.51 -7.25 4.48
C VAL A 334 -3.82 -8.67 4.00
N TYR A 335 -4.32 -8.86 2.79
CA TYR A 335 -4.65 -10.20 2.28
C TYR A 335 -3.84 -10.62 1.05
N PHE A 336 -2.84 -9.83 0.66
CA PHE A 336 -1.89 -10.18 -0.40
C PHE A 336 -1.28 -11.58 -0.20
N VAL A 337 -0.75 -11.86 0.99
CA VAL A 337 -0.11 -13.15 1.29
C VAL A 337 -1.11 -14.32 1.20
N ALA A 338 -2.37 -14.11 1.61
CA ALA A 338 -3.41 -15.14 1.52
C ALA A 338 -3.71 -15.52 0.06
N ILE A 339 -3.87 -14.51 -0.82
CA ILE A 339 -4.08 -14.73 -2.25
C ILE A 339 -2.85 -15.39 -2.87
N PHE A 340 -1.65 -14.90 -2.55
CA PHE A 340 -0.40 -15.45 -3.10
C PHE A 340 -0.20 -16.93 -2.72
N VAL A 341 -0.43 -17.28 -1.46
CA VAL A 341 -0.35 -18.68 -0.99
C VAL A 341 -1.40 -19.54 -1.68
N PHE A 342 -2.65 -19.09 -1.74
CA PHE A 342 -3.73 -19.83 -2.36
C PHE A 342 -3.51 -20.02 -3.89
N ALA A 343 -3.17 -18.95 -4.61
CA ALA A 343 -2.88 -18.99 -6.04
C ALA A 343 -1.68 -19.89 -6.36
N GLY A 344 -0.60 -19.79 -5.59
CA GLY A 344 0.58 -20.65 -5.72
C GLY A 344 0.23 -22.14 -5.52
N ALA A 345 -0.60 -22.42 -4.52
CA ALA A 345 -1.03 -23.79 -4.25
C ALA A 345 -1.95 -24.36 -5.36
N VAL A 346 -2.87 -23.55 -5.88
CA VAL A 346 -3.71 -23.93 -7.03
C VAL A 346 -2.84 -24.21 -8.26
N LEU A 347 -1.89 -23.31 -8.55
CA LEU A 347 -0.96 -23.45 -9.69
C LEU A 347 -0.17 -24.78 -9.61
N VAL A 348 0.44 -25.05 -8.47
CA VAL A 348 1.25 -26.26 -8.24
C VAL A 348 0.40 -27.55 -8.31
N LYS A 349 -0.86 -27.49 -7.88
CA LYS A 349 -1.73 -28.67 -7.82
C LYS A 349 -2.44 -28.96 -9.14
N VAL A 350 -2.81 -27.92 -9.87
CA VAL A 350 -3.59 -28.01 -11.12
C VAL A 350 -2.70 -28.34 -12.30
N LEU A 351 -1.51 -27.74 -12.37
CA LEU A 351 -0.61 -27.93 -13.50
C LEU A 351 0.35 -29.12 -13.27
N PRO A 352 0.70 -29.86 -14.34
CA PRO A 352 1.81 -30.82 -14.27
C PRO A 352 3.13 -30.06 -13.99
N GLU A 353 4.12 -30.76 -13.41
CA GLU A 353 5.37 -30.15 -12.91
C GLU A 353 6.06 -29.25 -13.94
N LYS A 354 6.18 -29.68 -15.17
CA LYS A 354 6.82 -28.89 -16.24
C LYS A 354 6.04 -27.61 -16.57
N ALA A 355 4.70 -27.67 -16.53
CA ALA A 355 3.83 -26.54 -16.86
C ALA A 355 3.83 -25.48 -15.76
N TRP A 356 3.76 -25.87 -14.48
CA TRP A 356 3.82 -24.90 -13.42
C TRP A 356 5.22 -24.26 -13.26
N LEU A 357 6.29 -25.01 -13.54
CA LEU A 357 7.64 -24.43 -13.59
C LEU A 357 7.77 -23.40 -14.71
N PHE A 358 7.23 -23.71 -15.91
CA PHE A 358 7.18 -22.75 -17.01
C PHE A 358 6.36 -21.51 -16.62
N ALA A 359 5.20 -21.69 -16.01
CA ALA A 359 4.39 -20.57 -15.51
C ALA A 359 5.14 -19.73 -14.45
N ALA A 360 5.91 -20.36 -13.56
CA ALA A 360 6.72 -19.65 -12.57
C ALA A 360 7.83 -18.80 -13.22
N VAL A 361 8.50 -19.33 -14.26
CA VAL A 361 9.50 -18.57 -15.02
C VAL A 361 8.84 -17.41 -15.76
N LEU A 362 7.69 -17.63 -16.37
CA LEU A 362 6.93 -16.57 -17.05
C LEU A 362 6.50 -15.47 -16.07
N CYS A 363 6.00 -15.84 -14.88
CA CYS A 363 5.70 -14.87 -13.81
C CYS A 363 6.96 -14.09 -13.41
N ALA A 364 8.12 -14.73 -13.25
CA ALA A 364 9.35 -14.04 -12.90
C ALA A 364 9.77 -13.01 -13.96
N VAL A 365 9.60 -13.32 -15.26
CA VAL A 365 9.85 -12.39 -16.37
C VAL A 365 8.89 -11.20 -16.30
N PHE A 366 7.59 -11.44 -16.08
CA PHE A 366 6.61 -10.37 -15.92
C PHE A 366 6.90 -9.51 -14.69
N PHE A 367 7.33 -10.10 -13.60
CA PHE A 367 7.71 -9.37 -12.38
C PHE A 367 8.92 -8.48 -12.63
N ALA A 368 9.96 -9.00 -13.29
CA ALA A 368 11.13 -8.20 -13.64
C ALA A 368 10.76 -7.01 -14.55
N TYR A 369 9.91 -7.26 -15.55
CA TYR A 369 9.38 -6.20 -16.40
C TYR A 369 8.58 -5.17 -15.59
N SER A 370 7.64 -5.61 -14.76
CA SER A 370 6.82 -4.71 -13.93
C SER A 370 7.66 -3.84 -12.98
N ILE A 371 8.73 -4.40 -12.38
CA ILE A 371 9.66 -3.64 -11.55
C ILE A 371 10.41 -2.59 -12.39
N ALA A 372 10.84 -2.95 -13.61
CA ALA A 372 11.58 -2.04 -14.48
C ALA A 372 10.75 -0.82 -14.94
N VAL A 373 9.44 -0.99 -15.09
CA VAL A 373 8.53 0.09 -15.57
C VAL A 373 7.74 0.77 -14.44
N MET A 374 7.91 0.32 -13.20
CA MET A 374 7.11 0.76 -12.06
C MET A 374 7.18 2.27 -11.77
N TYR A 375 8.36 2.85 -11.97
CA TYR A 375 8.59 4.27 -11.67
C TYR A 375 9.22 4.99 -12.87
N PRO A 376 8.40 5.43 -13.84
CA PRO A 376 8.90 6.21 -14.96
C PRO A 376 9.68 7.43 -14.46
N ASN A 377 10.82 7.72 -15.08
CA ASN A 377 11.71 8.81 -14.69
C ASN A 377 12.19 8.80 -13.22
N LEU A 378 12.12 7.65 -12.54
CA LEU A 378 12.41 7.52 -11.11
C LEU A 378 11.56 8.44 -10.22
N THR A 379 10.30 8.63 -10.62
CA THR A 379 9.32 9.42 -9.85
C THR A 379 8.15 8.55 -9.42
N LYS A 380 7.46 8.98 -8.35
CA LYS A 380 6.17 8.41 -7.93
C LYS A 380 5.01 9.27 -8.47
N HIS A 381 4.27 9.90 -7.56
CA HIS A 381 3.18 10.83 -7.89
C HIS A 381 3.66 12.28 -7.87
N GLY A 382 4.72 12.58 -8.65
CA GLY A 382 5.26 13.92 -8.76
C GLY A 382 6.78 13.96 -8.84
N ASP A 383 7.28 14.93 -9.60
CA ASP A 383 8.70 15.13 -9.87
C ASP A 383 9.30 16.24 -8.99
N TRP A 384 8.99 16.18 -7.71
CA TRP A 384 9.23 17.25 -6.74
C TRP A 384 10.68 17.69 -6.65
N ALA A 385 11.63 16.77 -6.76
CA ALA A 385 13.06 17.10 -6.70
C ALA A 385 13.49 17.98 -7.90
N ARG A 386 13.04 17.61 -9.12
CA ARG A 386 13.37 18.40 -10.33
C ARG A 386 12.57 19.69 -10.41
N VAL A 387 11.33 19.69 -9.93
CA VAL A 387 10.51 20.90 -9.78
C VAL A 387 11.18 21.88 -8.82
N ALA A 388 11.59 21.42 -7.64
CA ALA A 388 12.28 22.26 -6.65
C ALA A 388 13.59 22.85 -7.19
N ALA A 389 14.40 22.02 -7.86
CA ALA A 389 15.66 22.48 -8.47
C ALA A 389 15.40 23.54 -9.57
N PHE A 390 14.39 23.29 -10.43
CA PHE A 390 14.03 24.23 -11.50
C PHE A 390 13.62 25.61 -10.97
N ILE A 391 12.82 25.64 -9.89
CA ILE A 391 12.40 26.89 -9.25
C ILE A 391 13.60 27.56 -8.60
N ALA A 392 14.38 26.84 -7.77
CA ALA A 392 15.51 27.37 -7.04
C ALA A 392 16.61 28.00 -7.93
N GLU A 393 16.78 27.50 -9.17
CA GLU A 393 17.71 28.07 -10.16
C GLU A 393 17.23 29.40 -10.78
N ARG A 394 15.93 29.71 -10.71
CA ARG A 394 15.29 30.81 -11.45
C ARG A 394 14.56 31.80 -10.58
N GLU A 395 14.32 31.45 -9.33
CA GLU A 395 13.55 32.28 -8.42
C GLU A 395 14.24 33.59 -8.05
N LYS A 396 13.42 34.59 -7.76
CA LYS A 396 13.81 35.86 -7.17
C LYS A 396 13.15 35.97 -5.79
N PRO A 397 13.66 36.84 -4.89
CA PRO A 397 12.95 37.14 -3.66
C PRO A 397 11.52 37.61 -3.90
N ASN A 398 10.60 37.27 -3.02
CA ASN A 398 9.18 37.64 -3.06
C ASN A 398 8.39 37.06 -4.25
N GLN A 399 8.75 35.89 -4.70
CA GLN A 399 7.99 35.10 -5.68
C GLN A 399 7.34 33.88 -4.98
N PRO A 400 6.18 34.02 -4.34
CA PRO A 400 5.54 32.90 -3.65
C PRO A 400 5.25 31.77 -4.63
N ILE A 401 5.39 30.54 -4.10
CA ILE A 401 5.12 29.29 -4.84
C ILE A 401 3.71 28.85 -4.48
N VAL A 402 2.80 28.93 -5.43
CA VAL A 402 1.38 28.62 -5.27
C VAL A 402 1.09 27.25 -5.86
N PHE A 403 0.42 26.40 -5.10
CA PHE A 403 0.21 25.02 -5.46
C PHE A 403 -1.27 24.66 -5.62
N PHE A 404 -1.61 23.94 -6.70
CA PHE A 404 -2.93 23.38 -6.91
C PHE A 404 -2.85 21.95 -7.51
N PRO A 405 -3.52 20.93 -6.92
CA PRO A 405 -4.26 20.97 -5.65
C PRO A 405 -3.32 21.10 -4.44
N ALA A 406 -3.78 21.76 -3.39
CA ALA A 406 -2.99 22.08 -2.21
C ALA A 406 -2.36 20.86 -1.51
N TYR A 407 -3.02 19.71 -1.56
CA TYR A 407 -2.55 18.46 -0.96
C TYR A 407 -1.22 17.97 -1.56
N ASP A 408 -1.01 18.16 -2.84
CA ASP A 408 0.22 17.74 -3.52
C ASP A 408 1.45 18.56 -3.09
N ALA A 409 1.22 19.77 -2.55
CA ALA A 409 2.29 20.64 -2.03
C ALA A 409 3.08 20.03 -0.87
N LEU A 410 2.49 19.07 -0.13
CA LEU A 410 3.12 18.40 1.01
C LEU A 410 4.53 17.86 0.73
N ALA A 411 4.79 17.41 -0.49
CA ALA A 411 6.06 16.79 -0.84
C ALA A 411 7.16 17.81 -1.20
N LEU A 412 6.79 18.98 -1.71
CA LEU A 412 7.74 19.98 -2.20
C LEU A 412 8.74 20.48 -1.13
N PRO A 413 8.33 20.79 0.13
CA PRO A 413 9.24 21.28 1.16
C PRO A 413 10.40 20.34 1.51
N PHE A 414 10.27 19.05 1.20
CA PHE A 414 11.36 18.08 1.41
C PHE A 414 12.52 18.26 0.43
N TYR A 415 12.28 18.91 -0.70
CA TYR A 415 13.26 19.12 -1.77
C TYR A 415 13.61 20.58 -2.00
N TYR A 416 12.63 21.49 -1.83
CA TYR A 416 12.86 22.92 -2.00
C TYR A 416 13.63 23.51 -0.81
N ARG A 417 14.70 24.26 -1.13
CA ARG A 417 15.58 24.92 -0.15
C ARG A 417 15.70 26.42 -0.42
N GLY A 418 14.86 26.96 -1.28
CA GLY A 418 14.82 28.39 -1.58
C GLY A 418 14.20 29.22 -0.45
N ALA A 419 14.14 30.53 -0.65
CA ALA A 419 13.68 31.49 0.35
C ALA A 419 12.20 31.89 0.18
N ASN A 420 11.55 31.49 -0.92
CA ASN A 420 10.16 31.88 -1.18
C ASN A 420 9.18 30.98 -0.41
N VAL A 421 8.06 31.56 0.00
CA VAL A 421 7.02 30.84 0.73
C VAL A 421 6.25 29.91 -0.22
N ILE A 422 5.93 28.72 0.27
CA ILE A 422 5.05 27.76 -0.41
C ILE A 422 3.63 27.97 0.13
N LEU A 423 2.68 28.15 -0.78
CA LEU A 423 1.27 28.37 -0.47
C LEU A 423 0.40 27.25 -1.10
N PRO A 424 -0.63 26.78 -0.37
CA PRO A 424 -0.98 27.15 0.99
C PRO A 424 0.04 26.68 2.03
N ASP A 425 0.10 27.35 3.15
CA ASP A 425 0.99 27.05 4.28
C ASP A 425 0.61 25.71 4.96
N GLU A 426 1.54 25.13 5.74
CA GLU A 426 1.38 23.85 6.49
C GLU A 426 0.06 23.72 7.28
N LYS A 427 -0.54 24.82 7.70
CA LYS A 427 -1.85 24.84 8.39
C LYS A 427 -2.96 24.16 7.60
N TYR A 428 -2.86 24.14 6.29
CA TYR A 428 -3.87 23.60 5.38
C TYR A 428 -3.70 22.13 5.06
N PHE A 429 -2.64 21.49 5.57
CA PHE A 429 -2.47 20.05 5.48
C PHE A 429 -3.42 19.28 6.39
N SER A 430 -3.92 19.93 7.45
CA SER A 430 -5.03 19.42 8.27
C SER A 430 -6.41 19.56 7.61
N PHE A 431 -6.46 20.07 6.39
CA PHE A 431 -7.64 20.50 5.65
C PHE A 431 -8.71 19.42 5.43
N HIS A 432 -8.39 18.18 5.58
CA HIS A 432 -9.38 17.10 5.53
C HIS A 432 -10.28 17.03 6.77
N THR A 433 -9.97 17.79 7.84
CA THR A 433 -10.68 17.69 9.12
C THR A 433 -11.58 18.88 9.43
N GLU A 434 -11.33 20.07 8.87
CA GLU A 434 -12.05 21.31 9.22
C GLU A 434 -12.97 21.87 8.12
N ALA A 435 -13.04 21.19 6.97
CA ALA A 435 -13.88 21.63 5.86
C ALA A 435 -15.36 21.52 6.19
N GLU A 436 -16.09 22.63 6.15
CA GLU A 436 -17.55 22.63 6.29
C GLU A 436 -18.21 21.68 5.28
N PRO A 437 -19.18 20.85 5.70
CA PRO A 437 -19.86 19.92 4.80
C PRO A 437 -20.57 20.68 3.69
N GLY A 438 -20.13 20.50 2.45
CA GLY A 438 -20.90 20.90 1.27
C GLY A 438 -20.24 21.86 0.29
N ASN A 439 -19.19 22.60 0.62
CA ASN A 439 -18.64 23.62 -0.29
C ASN A 439 -17.16 23.45 -0.65
N GLN A 440 -16.36 22.77 0.14
CA GLN A 440 -14.91 22.70 -0.03
C GLN A 440 -14.41 21.44 -0.75
N ASN A 441 -15.23 20.44 -0.91
CA ASN A 441 -14.91 19.24 -1.69
C ASN A 441 -15.12 19.41 -3.21
N SER A 442 -15.64 20.57 -3.66
CA SER A 442 -15.66 20.87 -5.08
C SER A 442 -14.30 21.43 -5.50
N PHE A 443 -13.75 20.95 -6.60
CA PHE A 443 -12.55 21.51 -7.24
C PHE A 443 -12.62 23.05 -7.34
N ARG A 444 -13.79 23.61 -7.55
CA ARG A 444 -14.01 25.05 -7.62
C ARG A 444 -13.73 25.76 -6.30
N GLY A 445 -14.19 25.23 -5.18
CA GLY A 445 -13.93 25.80 -3.86
C GLY A 445 -12.45 25.76 -3.49
N GLN A 446 -11.75 24.67 -3.85
CA GLN A 446 -10.30 24.58 -3.68
C GLN A 446 -9.55 25.61 -4.54
N ILE A 447 -9.98 25.84 -5.78
CA ILE A 447 -9.40 26.85 -6.66
C ILE A 447 -9.61 28.26 -6.09
N GLU A 448 -10.82 28.59 -5.67
CA GLU A 448 -11.14 29.90 -5.07
C GLU A 448 -10.30 30.14 -3.81
N PHE A 449 -10.11 29.10 -3.00
CA PHE A 449 -9.25 29.13 -1.83
C PHE A 449 -7.77 29.42 -2.21
N VAL A 450 -7.19 28.63 -3.10
CA VAL A 450 -5.78 28.79 -3.51
C VAL A 450 -5.54 30.18 -4.15
N ILE A 451 -6.51 30.67 -4.92
CA ILE A 451 -6.47 32.04 -5.48
C ILE A 451 -6.47 33.09 -4.34
N GLY A 452 -7.27 32.88 -3.29
CA GLY A 452 -7.35 33.78 -2.15
C GLY A 452 -6.06 33.86 -1.31
N GLU A 453 -5.26 32.78 -1.31
CA GLU A 453 -3.97 32.72 -0.62
C GLU A 453 -2.84 33.49 -1.34
N ILE A 454 -3.03 33.87 -2.61
CA ILE A 454 -2.02 34.62 -3.34
C ILE A 454 -1.90 36.04 -2.77
N PRO A 455 -0.72 36.44 -2.24
CA PRO A 455 -0.53 37.78 -1.69
C PRO A 455 -0.91 38.87 -2.71
N PRO A 456 -1.70 39.88 -2.29
CA PRO A 456 -2.17 40.91 -3.21
C PRO A 456 -1.05 41.81 -3.77
N ASP A 457 0.08 41.88 -3.09
CA ASP A 457 1.28 42.64 -3.45
C ASP A 457 2.30 41.81 -4.26
N ALA A 458 2.10 40.51 -4.46
CA ALA A 458 3.00 39.69 -5.26
C ALA A 458 2.88 40.06 -6.75
N GLU A 459 3.95 40.62 -7.29
CA GLU A 459 4.05 40.96 -8.72
C GLU A 459 4.27 39.72 -9.60
N GLU A 460 5.07 38.77 -9.10
CA GLU A 460 5.36 37.49 -9.77
C GLU A 460 5.10 36.35 -8.82
N ILE A 461 4.57 35.26 -9.36
CA ILE A 461 4.31 34.00 -8.61
C ILE A 461 4.75 32.79 -9.42
N TRP A 462 5.20 31.76 -8.72
CA TRP A 462 5.32 30.42 -9.27
C TRP A 462 4.01 29.67 -9.08
N LEU A 463 3.34 29.24 -10.15
CA LEU A 463 2.14 28.41 -10.08
C LEU A 463 2.48 26.99 -10.48
N LEU A 464 2.26 26.07 -9.57
CA LEU A 464 2.39 24.64 -9.77
C LEU A 464 1.02 24.00 -9.87
N THR A 465 0.79 23.21 -10.92
CA THR A 465 -0.45 22.43 -11.07
C THR A 465 -0.14 20.97 -11.24
N GLY A 466 -0.87 20.12 -10.51
CA GLY A 466 -0.71 18.67 -10.55
C GLY A 466 -1.43 18.00 -11.73
N GLU A 467 -1.35 16.68 -11.78
CA GLU A 467 -1.89 15.83 -12.85
C GLU A 467 -3.38 16.05 -13.13
N ASN A 468 -4.19 16.31 -12.11
CA ASN A 468 -5.63 16.53 -12.25
C ASN A 468 -5.97 17.70 -13.19
N CYS A 469 -5.11 18.71 -13.25
CA CYS A 469 -5.28 19.82 -14.19
C CYS A 469 -4.99 19.44 -15.65
N LYS A 470 -4.16 18.44 -15.89
CA LYS A 470 -3.81 17.99 -17.25
C LYS A 470 -4.89 17.06 -17.83
N ILE A 471 -5.50 16.22 -17.03
CA ILE A 471 -6.35 15.10 -17.48
C ILE A 471 -7.84 15.47 -17.49
N GLU A 472 -8.33 16.14 -16.45
CA GLU A 472 -9.78 16.24 -16.21
C GLU A 472 -10.43 17.54 -16.66
N GLN A 473 -9.71 18.49 -17.24
CA GLN A 473 -10.21 19.86 -17.52
C GLN A 473 -10.88 20.55 -16.31
N SER A 474 -10.78 19.94 -15.13
CA SER A 474 -11.38 20.41 -13.88
C SER A 474 -10.76 21.71 -13.37
N CYS A 475 -9.58 22.07 -13.88
CA CYS A 475 -8.87 23.29 -13.55
C CYS A 475 -9.26 24.50 -14.42
N ALA A 476 -10.26 24.40 -15.30
CA ALA A 476 -10.69 25.48 -16.15
C ALA A 476 -10.92 26.83 -15.41
N PRO A 477 -11.52 26.88 -14.22
CA PRO A 477 -11.65 28.12 -13.46
C PRO A 477 -10.29 28.76 -13.08
N LEU A 478 -9.29 27.93 -12.73
CA LEU A 478 -7.93 28.41 -12.45
C LEU A 478 -7.28 28.98 -13.70
N GLU A 479 -7.40 28.30 -14.84
CA GLU A 479 -6.86 28.77 -16.12
C GLU A 479 -7.51 30.07 -16.58
N ILE A 480 -8.83 30.22 -16.38
CA ILE A 480 -9.55 31.48 -16.67
C ILE A 480 -9.00 32.59 -15.76
N HIS A 481 -8.82 32.33 -14.47
CA HIS A 481 -8.26 33.30 -13.53
C HIS A 481 -6.84 33.72 -13.94
N VAL A 482 -5.98 32.76 -14.28
CA VAL A 482 -4.61 33.02 -14.74
C VAL A 482 -4.62 33.85 -16.02
N ALA A 483 -5.43 33.48 -17.01
CA ALA A 483 -5.53 34.19 -18.28
C ALA A 483 -6.03 35.63 -18.08
N ALA A 484 -6.95 35.88 -17.15
CA ALA A 484 -7.49 37.19 -16.85
C ALA A 484 -6.48 38.11 -16.14
N ASN A 485 -5.73 37.60 -15.17
CA ASN A 485 -4.97 38.37 -14.18
C ASN A 485 -3.46 38.34 -14.38
N TYR A 486 -2.93 37.34 -15.12
CA TYR A 486 -1.48 37.13 -15.23
C TYR A 486 -1.03 36.96 -16.66
N THR A 487 0.27 37.25 -16.89
CA THR A 487 1.01 36.90 -18.10
C THR A 487 1.98 35.79 -17.78
N ILE A 488 1.99 34.73 -18.59
CA ILE A 488 2.93 33.62 -18.44
C ILE A 488 4.30 34.08 -18.92
N MET A 489 5.29 34.09 -18.03
CA MET A 489 6.67 34.48 -18.37
C MET A 489 7.52 33.25 -18.72
N GLU A 490 7.30 32.15 -18.06
CA GLU A 490 7.98 30.88 -18.30
C GLU A 490 7.02 29.74 -17.97
N GLU A 491 7.08 28.63 -18.72
CA GLU A 491 6.28 27.44 -18.51
C GLU A 491 7.16 26.20 -18.74
N LYS A 492 7.04 25.19 -17.87
CA LYS A 492 7.71 23.91 -18.03
C LYS A 492 6.85 22.77 -17.54
N ASP A 493 6.74 21.72 -18.38
CA ASP A 493 6.09 20.46 -18.03
C ASP A 493 7.10 19.49 -17.40
N PHE A 494 6.67 18.88 -16.29
CA PHE A 494 7.31 17.75 -15.63
C PHE A 494 6.45 16.50 -15.76
N TYR A 495 6.84 15.39 -15.11
CA TYR A 495 6.17 14.11 -15.29
C TYR A 495 4.65 14.18 -15.02
N ARG A 496 4.22 14.78 -13.91
CA ARG A 496 2.80 14.96 -13.54
C ARG A 496 2.44 16.39 -13.23
N GLU A 497 3.41 17.28 -13.18
CA GLU A 497 3.25 18.66 -12.80
C GLU A 497 3.53 19.58 -13.97
N LYS A 498 2.90 20.75 -13.89
CA LYS A 498 3.22 21.90 -14.71
C LYS A 498 3.65 23.04 -13.82
N VAL A 499 4.78 23.67 -14.14
CA VAL A 499 5.34 24.81 -13.41
C VAL A 499 5.28 26.02 -14.31
N ARG A 500 4.74 27.12 -13.80
CA ARG A 500 4.63 28.40 -14.53
C ARG A 500 5.12 29.55 -13.66
N LEU A 501 5.97 30.41 -14.21
CA LEU A 501 6.25 31.72 -13.67
C LEU A 501 5.24 32.72 -14.27
N LEU A 502 4.45 33.32 -13.43
CA LEU A 502 3.37 34.23 -13.78
C LEU A 502 3.68 35.64 -13.28
N ARG A 503 3.47 36.64 -14.13
CA ARG A 503 3.54 38.06 -13.76
C ARG A 503 2.15 38.66 -13.75
N ARG A 504 1.79 39.38 -12.70
CA ARG A 504 0.51 40.08 -12.59
C ARG A 504 0.39 41.13 -13.67
N LYS A 505 -0.76 41.21 -14.38
CA LYS A 505 -1.07 42.25 -15.32
C LYS A 505 -1.27 43.58 -14.60
N GLN A 506 -0.58 44.61 -15.01
CA GLN A 506 -0.87 45.98 -14.55
C GLN A 506 -2.26 46.34 -15.02
N LYS A 507 -3.13 46.79 -14.11
CA LYS A 507 -4.47 47.29 -14.44
C LYS A 507 -4.41 48.67 -15.08
#